data_7aecda645c7859736ad7353c080e2b3b
#
_entry.id   7aecda645c7859736ad7353c080e2b3b
#
_cell.length_a   1.000
_cell.length_b   1.000
_cell.length_c   1.000
_cell.angle_alpha   90.00
_cell.angle_beta   90.00
_cell.angle_gamma   90.00
#
_symmetry.space_group_name_H-M   'P 1'
#
loop_
_entity.id
_entity.type
_entity.pdbx_description
1 polymer ?
#
loop_
_entity_poly.entity_id
_entity_poly.type
_entity_poly.pdbx_seq_one_letter_code
_entity_poly.pdbx_strand_id
1 'polypeptide(L)'
;MKFTISTNIEDVLFKGRARVNEMKLNDFLTRELDGRGVVDTNRSVLLKEFFRDPTRYIRDKGALNEIQASDRYLSMRRAVKGEVIFDEDIRRLCDKGVNNPPGWSEAAAGVKATVHNSTKHFLDAAAEEARNPTTTSAPEKLEGLYESVHNAGRSHAVELPDDAERKKTGTGTEVHEGRPEQSWSYKKVGNTFEKDDAVQQFGAAPPVLMVLASEKAWPYSWHTIQDLPKDVFVNCEVDRVWQTVKGDVTAWSSPHGGTDCKPERRVLIGTPGIGNSMAAGSYLLYQPLHCDAKKLQVVFHCFGGGDAYVSDKTTRAVTRCSDEDMCISELRSLRGHGRNVYIIYDVAKEGTPPPRHFAPTSGWGMIAVSFPKVSNYDEWAKQLQAARIIVNCPDEVDVKAMCAWMTRDETKEKQAKCWKEAKKHMYLL
;
A
#
# COMPACT_ATOMS: atom_id res chain seq x y z
N MET A 1 0.43 -13.87 -8.91
CA MET A 1 1.06 -13.94 -10.24
C MET A 1 0.62 -15.25 -10.88
N LYS A 2 -0.07 -15.20 -12.00
CA LYS A 2 -0.46 -16.42 -12.75
C LYS A 2 0.67 -16.78 -13.70
N PHE A 3 0.98 -18.06 -13.78
CA PHE A 3 2.00 -18.56 -14.68
C PHE A 3 1.39 -18.86 -16.04
N THR A 4 2.05 -18.41 -17.09
CA THR A 4 1.64 -18.60 -18.49
C THR A 4 2.65 -19.45 -19.22
N ILE A 5 2.33 -19.85 -20.46
CA ILE A 5 3.26 -20.59 -21.32
C ILE A 5 4.56 -19.85 -21.63
N SER A 6 4.58 -18.50 -21.50
CA SER A 6 5.73 -17.65 -21.73
C SER A 6 6.46 -17.21 -20.45
N THR A 7 5.95 -17.60 -19.27
CA THR A 7 6.59 -17.24 -18.00
C THR A 7 7.97 -17.89 -17.90
N ASN A 8 8.98 -17.12 -17.51
CA ASN A 8 10.34 -17.66 -17.33
C ASN A 8 10.39 -18.52 -16.06
N ILE A 9 11.20 -19.58 -16.06
CA ILE A 9 11.41 -20.44 -14.88
C ILE A 9 11.90 -19.65 -13.67
N GLU A 10 12.73 -18.64 -13.88
CA GLU A 10 13.20 -17.74 -12.83
C GLU A 10 12.02 -17.03 -12.14
N ASP A 11 11.09 -16.47 -12.94
CA ASP A 11 9.89 -15.81 -12.42
C ASP A 11 8.96 -16.77 -11.68
N VAL A 12 8.92 -18.04 -12.10
CA VAL A 12 8.18 -19.09 -11.39
C VAL A 12 8.75 -19.32 -9.99
N LEU A 13 10.06 -19.49 -9.88
CA LEU A 13 10.71 -19.88 -8.63
C LEU A 13 10.79 -18.71 -7.63
N PHE A 14 11.04 -17.49 -8.11
CA PHE A 14 11.11 -16.30 -7.27
C PHE A 14 9.78 -15.53 -7.14
N LYS A 15 8.76 -15.89 -7.93
CA LYS A 15 7.43 -15.23 -7.93
C LYS A 15 7.51 -13.69 -8.06
N GLY A 16 8.47 -13.20 -8.84
CA GLY A 16 8.71 -11.76 -9.01
C GLY A 16 9.17 -11.02 -7.73
N ARG A 17 9.62 -11.74 -6.70
CA ARG A 17 10.13 -11.14 -5.46
C ARG A 17 11.59 -10.73 -5.60
N ALA A 18 11.97 -9.69 -4.86
CA ALA A 18 13.37 -9.32 -4.73
C ALA A 18 14.18 -10.49 -4.13
N ARG A 19 15.32 -10.78 -4.71
CA ARG A 19 16.19 -11.88 -4.29
C ARG A 19 16.87 -11.56 -2.97
N VAL A 20 16.61 -12.35 -1.96
CA VAL A 20 17.17 -12.19 -0.63
C VAL A 20 18.67 -12.52 -0.60
N ASN A 21 19.10 -13.50 -1.41
CA ASN A 21 20.49 -13.89 -1.52
C ASN A 21 21.40 -12.80 -2.13
N GLU A 22 20.83 -11.83 -2.85
CA GLU A 22 21.52 -10.69 -3.43
C GLU A 22 21.44 -9.41 -2.56
N MET A 23 20.73 -9.46 -1.43
CA MET A 23 20.73 -8.37 -0.46
C MET A 23 22.14 -8.16 0.11
N LYS A 24 22.52 -6.89 0.33
CA LYS A 24 23.81 -6.57 0.93
C LYS A 24 23.82 -6.89 2.42
N LEU A 25 24.97 -7.39 2.89
CA LEU A 25 25.14 -7.75 4.29
C LEU A 25 24.86 -6.60 5.25
N ASN A 26 25.43 -5.42 4.99
CA ASN A 26 25.23 -4.27 5.86
C ASN A 26 23.78 -3.79 5.91
N ASP A 27 23.03 -3.86 4.81
CA ASP A 27 21.62 -3.53 4.78
C ASP A 27 20.78 -4.49 5.65
N PHE A 28 21.13 -5.79 5.62
CA PHE A 28 20.52 -6.79 6.50
C PHE A 28 20.86 -6.53 7.97
N LEU A 29 22.13 -6.32 8.29
CA LEU A 29 22.58 -6.08 9.68
C LEU A 29 21.95 -4.80 10.26
N THR A 30 21.86 -3.75 9.46
CA THR A 30 21.25 -2.47 9.89
C THR A 30 19.76 -2.63 10.12
N ARG A 31 19.04 -3.23 9.18
CA ARG A 31 17.57 -3.28 9.21
C ARG A 31 17.04 -4.36 10.15
N GLU A 32 17.69 -5.52 10.19
CA GLU A 32 17.14 -6.69 10.88
C GLU A 32 17.81 -6.98 12.23
N LEU A 33 19.00 -6.42 12.48
CA LEU A 33 19.82 -6.70 13.65
C LEU A 33 20.34 -5.41 14.32
N ASP A 34 19.65 -4.30 14.16
CA ASP A 34 19.95 -3.00 14.78
C ASP A 34 21.41 -2.54 14.55
N GLY A 35 21.97 -2.86 13.40
CA GLY A 35 23.33 -2.48 13.00
C GLY A 35 24.45 -3.28 13.66
N ARG A 36 24.15 -4.34 14.40
CA ARG A 36 25.16 -5.20 15.02
C ARG A 36 26.05 -5.85 13.95
N GLY A 37 27.36 -5.69 14.08
CA GLY A 37 28.32 -6.27 13.15
C GLY A 37 28.47 -5.52 11.81
N VAL A 38 27.88 -4.35 11.66
CA VAL A 38 28.06 -3.49 10.47
C VAL A 38 29.51 -3.02 10.41
N VAL A 39 30.17 -3.25 9.26
CA VAL A 39 31.54 -2.80 8.98
C VAL A 39 31.63 -2.26 7.59
N ASP A 40 32.28 -1.11 7.41
CA ASP A 40 32.37 -0.44 6.09
C ASP A 40 33.00 -1.31 5.00
N THR A 41 33.93 -2.20 5.36
CA THR A 41 34.55 -3.15 4.43
C THR A 41 33.57 -4.15 3.82
N ASN A 42 32.39 -4.33 4.41
CA ASN A 42 31.38 -5.29 4.00
C ASN A 42 30.25 -4.67 3.13
N ARG A 43 30.40 -3.42 2.67
CA ARG A 43 29.38 -2.71 1.88
C ARG A 43 28.91 -3.41 0.61
N SER A 44 29.81 -4.18 -0.04
CA SER A 44 29.51 -4.89 -1.29
C SER A 44 29.21 -6.37 -1.09
N VAL A 45 29.36 -6.89 0.12
CA VAL A 45 29.16 -8.31 0.43
C VAL A 45 27.69 -8.68 0.33
N LEU A 46 27.38 -9.75 -0.39
CA LEU A 46 26.03 -10.28 -0.53
C LEU A 46 25.71 -11.31 0.55
N LEU A 47 24.43 -11.43 0.94
CA LEU A 47 24.03 -12.40 1.97
C LEU A 47 24.37 -13.83 1.60
N LYS A 48 24.32 -14.22 0.32
CA LYS A 48 24.76 -15.55 -0.13
C LYS A 48 26.24 -15.84 0.19
N GLU A 49 27.10 -14.83 0.15
CA GLU A 49 28.52 -14.95 0.49
C GLU A 49 28.72 -15.00 1.99
N PHE A 50 28.02 -14.15 2.72
CA PHE A 50 28.04 -14.11 4.18
C PHE A 50 27.60 -15.43 4.80
N PHE A 51 26.45 -15.98 4.37
CA PHE A 51 25.94 -17.24 4.93
C PHE A 51 26.76 -18.48 4.55
N ARG A 52 27.67 -18.37 3.57
CA ARG A 52 28.63 -19.42 3.25
C ARG A 52 29.76 -19.51 4.31
N ASP A 53 30.27 -18.37 4.74
CA ASP A 53 31.30 -18.26 5.77
C ASP A 53 31.15 -16.96 6.57
N PRO A 54 30.30 -16.94 7.61
CA PRO A 54 30.06 -15.76 8.42
C PRO A 54 31.29 -15.24 9.16
N THR A 55 32.24 -16.14 9.52
CA THR A 55 33.45 -15.81 10.29
C THR A 55 34.41 -14.93 9.50
N ARG A 56 34.35 -15.00 8.17
CA ARG A 56 35.15 -14.17 7.27
C ARG A 56 34.79 -12.69 7.38
N TYR A 57 33.54 -12.37 7.66
CA TYR A 57 32.99 -11.01 7.58
C TYR A 57 32.76 -10.39 8.96
N ILE A 58 32.48 -11.17 9.99
CA ILE A 58 32.33 -10.72 11.38
C ILE A 58 33.39 -11.42 12.23
N ARG A 59 34.44 -10.65 12.58
CA ARG A 59 35.61 -11.20 13.30
C ARG A 59 35.37 -11.35 14.82
N ASP A 60 34.50 -10.52 15.38
CA ASP A 60 34.10 -10.61 16.77
C ASP A 60 33.22 -11.85 17.00
N LYS A 61 33.78 -12.85 17.67
CA LYS A 61 33.10 -14.12 17.96
C LYS A 61 31.89 -13.94 18.88
N GLY A 62 31.94 -12.99 19.81
CA GLY A 62 30.83 -12.70 20.72
C GLY A 62 29.65 -12.14 19.94
N ALA A 63 29.86 -11.05 19.17
CA ALA A 63 28.86 -10.47 18.30
C ALA A 63 28.31 -11.46 17.27
N LEU A 64 29.17 -12.30 16.67
CA LEU A 64 28.73 -13.31 15.72
C LEU A 64 27.82 -14.35 16.37
N ASN A 65 28.13 -14.83 17.55
CA ASN A 65 27.30 -15.78 18.27
C ASN A 65 25.92 -15.21 18.63
N GLU A 66 25.87 -13.96 19.08
CA GLU A 66 24.60 -13.27 19.35
C GLU A 66 23.75 -13.11 18.08
N ILE A 67 24.38 -12.73 16.98
CA ILE A 67 23.72 -12.60 15.68
C ILE A 67 23.17 -13.96 15.23
N GLN A 68 23.98 -15.01 15.31
CA GLN A 68 23.60 -16.37 14.88
C GLN A 68 22.48 -16.99 15.73
N ALA A 69 22.34 -16.57 16.98
CA ALA A 69 21.28 -17.02 17.88
C ALA A 69 19.92 -16.34 17.60
N SER A 70 19.89 -15.27 16.81
CA SER A 70 18.64 -14.54 16.55
C SER A 70 17.73 -15.30 15.56
N ASP A 71 16.42 -15.29 15.83
CA ASP A 71 15.41 -15.89 14.94
C ASP A 71 15.44 -15.28 13.54
N ARG A 72 15.76 -13.99 13.43
CA ARG A 72 15.90 -13.27 12.16
C ARG A 72 17.05 -13.78 11.33
N TYR A 73 18.20 -14.02 11.96
CA TYR A 73 19.34 -14.66 11.29
C TYR A 73 19.00 -16.07 10.79
N LEU A 74 18.36 -16.88 11.62
CA LEU A 74 17.99 -18.24 11.26
C LEU A 74 16.97 -18.28 10.12
N SER A 75 15.98 -17.41 10.16
CA SER A 75 14.98 -17.27 9.11
C SER A 75 15.62 -16.84 7.79
N MET A 76 16.46 -15.81 7.83
CA MET A 76 17.14 -15.27 6.64
C MET A 76 18.10 -16.30 6.03
N ARG A 77 18.85 -17.03 6.86
CA ARG A 77 19.73 -18.10 6.41
C ARG A 77 18.99 -19.21 5.67
N ARG A 78 17.78 -19.57 6.15
CA ARG A 78 16.91 -20.56 5.45
C ARG A 78 16.44 -20.03 4.09
N ALA A 79 16.02 -18.75 4.04
CA ALA A 79 15.57 -18.11 2.80
C ALA A 79 16.71 -18.08 1.76
N VAL A 80 17.90 -17.57 2.13
CA VAL A 80 19.08 -17.53 1.27
C VAL A 80 19.49 -18.92 0.78
N LYS A 81 19.48 -19.93 1.68
CA LYS A 81 19.78 -21.32 1.28
C LYS A 81 18.80 -21.84 0.23
N GLY A 82 17.50 -21.54 0.38
CA GLY A 82 16.48 -21.93 -0.59
C GLY A 82 16.70 -21.24 -1.95
N GLU A 83 17.00 -19.94 -1.95
CA GLU A 83 17.27 -19.19 -3.20
C GLU A 83 18.53 -19.65 -3.91
N VAL A 84 19.61 -20.00 -3.18
CA VAL A 84 20.84 -20.56 -3.78
C VAL A 84 20.54 -21.88 -4.49
N ILE A 85 19.68 -22.73 -3.92
CA ILE A 85 19.24 -23.98 -4.56
C ILE A 85 18.48 -23.63 -5.87
N PHE A 86 17.59 -22.66 -5.86
CA PHE A 86 16.88 -22.25 -7.06
C PHE A 86 17.82 -21.70 -8.15
N ASP A 87 18.80 -20.88 -7.79
CA ASP A 87 19.80 -20.37 -8.73
C ASP A 87 20.61 -21.48 -9.40
N GLU A 88 20.96 -22.54 -8.65
CA GLU A 88 21.66 -23.71 -9.18
C GLU A 88 20.77 -24.52 -10.11
N ASP A 89 19.52 -24.74 -9.73
CA ASP A 89 18.57 -25.49 -10.52
C ASP A 89 18.18 -24.74 -11.81
N ILE A 90 18.03 -23.40 -11.76
CA ILE A 90 17.79 -22.57 -12.95
C ILE A 90 18.94 -22.74 -13.96
N ARG A 91 20.20 -22.66 -13.49
CA ARG A 91 21.35 -22.86 -14.36
C ARG A 91 21.33 -24.24 -15.03
N ARG A 92 21.08 -25.31 -14.24
CA ARG A 92 21.01 -26.69 -14.77
C ARG A 92 19.90 -26.84 -15.82
N LEU A 93 18.75 -26.19 -15.60
CA LEU A 93 17.63 -26.23 -16.52
C LEU A 93 17.87 -25.43 -17.79
N CYS A 94 18.42 -24.21 -17.67
CA CYS A 94 18.80 -23.37 -18.80
C CYS A 94 19.83 -24.06 -19.71
N ASP A 95 20.83 -24.72 -19.12
CA ASP A 95 21.84 -25.52 -19.86
C ASP A 95 21.21 -26.69 -20.67
N LYS A 96 20.00 -27.12 -20.29
CA LYS A 96 19.22 -28.15 -20.99
C LYS A 96 18.12 -27.59 -21.87
N GLY A 97 18.07 -26.26 -22.05
CA GLY A 97 17.07 -25.60 -22.88
C GLY A 97 15.68 -25.50 -22.25
N VAL A 98 15.55 -25.76 -20.94
CA VAL A 98 14.29 -25.69 -20.21
C VAL A 98 14.17 -24.30 -19.58
N ASN A 99 13.40 -23.40 -20.19
CA ASN A 99 13.31 -21.98 -19.80
C ASN A 99 11.91 -21.53 -19.38
N ASN A 100 10.90 -22.37 -19.54
CA ASN A 100 9.50 -22.04 -19.26
C ASN A 100 8.70 -23.27 -18.81
N PRO A 101 7.47 -23.10 -18.26
CA PRO A 101 6.63 -24.21 -17.81
C PRO A 101 6.32 -25.28 -18.87
N PRO A 102 6.01 -24.96 -20.13
CA PRO A 102 5.89 -25.98 -21.19
C PRO A 102 7.17 -26.80 -21.37
N GLY A 103 8.31 -26.13 -21.49
CA GLY A 103 9.62 -26.80 -21.59
C GLY A 103 9.92 -27.74 -20.42
N TRP A 104 9.52 -27.34 -19.19
CA TRP A 104 9.59 -28.22 -18.04
C TRP A 104 8.66 -29.43 -18.16
N SER A 105 7.43 -29.24 -18.63
CA SER A 105 6.48 -30.34 -18.83
C SER A 105 7.04 -31.40 -19.76
N GLU A 106 7.65 -30.98 -20.87
CA GLU A 106 8.19 -31.82 -21.93
C GLU A 106 9.57 -32.39 -21.62
N ALA A 107 10.22 -31.87 -20.57
CA ALA A 107 11.56 -32.29 -20.19
C ALA A 107 11.62 -33.76 -19.82
N ALA A 108 12.65 -34.46 -20.30
CA ALA A 108 12.88 -35.88 -20.00
C ALA A 108 13.07 -36.11 -18.49
N ALA A 109 12.68 -37.30 -18.03
CA ALA A 109 12.77 -37.67 -16.61
C ALA A 109 14.20 -37.49 -16.03
N GLY A 110 15.24 -37.74 -16.84
CA GLY A 110 16.63 -37.51 -16.47
C GLY A 110 16.93 -36.03 -16.17
N VAL A 111 16.36 -35.09 -16.93
CA VAL A 111 16.50 -33.65 -16.67
C VAL A 111 15.78 -33.27 -15.38
N LYS A 112 14.55 -33.74 -15.19
CA LYS A 112 13.77 -33.51 -13.96
C LYS A 112 14.45 -34.08 -12.72
N ALA A 113 15.21 -35.17 -12.87
CA ALA A 113 15.96 -35.77 -11.77
C ALA A 113 17.15 -34.91 -11.29
N THR A 114 17.63 -33.97 -12.11
CA THR A 114 18.83 -33.13 -11.77
C THR A 114 18.52 -31.98 -10.83
N VAL A 115 17.27 -31.64 -10.60
CA VAL A 115 16.84 -30.52 -9.74
C VAL A 115 16.23 -30.98 -8.42
N HIS A 116 16.24 -30.08 -7.43
CA HIS A 116 15.72 -30.36 -6.10
C HIS A 116 14.19 -30.56 -6.12
N ASN A 117 13.69 -31.32 -5.14
CA ASN A 117 12.25 -31.59 -5.04
C ASN A 117 11.42 -30.32 -4.84
N SER A 118 11.93 -29.33 -4.11
CA SER A 118 11.26 -28.03 -3.98
C SER A 118 11.08 -27.35 -5.33
N THR A 119 12.12 -27.32 -6.16
CA THR A 119 12.08 -26.77 -7.53
C THR A 119 11.07 -27.51 -8.40
N LYS A 120 11.07 -28.88 -8.35
CA LYS A 120 10.08 -29.69 -9.08
C LYS A 120 8.66 -29.29 -8.71
N HIS A 121 8.35 -29.20 -7.43
CA HIS A 121 7.03 -28.81 -6.94
C HIS A 121 6.54 -27.48 -7.50
N PHE A 122 7.40 -26.47 -7.50
CA PHE A 122 7.06 -25.16 -8.06
C PHE A 122 6.86 -25.22 -9.58
N LEU A 123 7.71 -25.95 -10.28
CA LEU A 123 7.64 -26.06 -11.75
C LEU A 123 6.47 -26.95 -12.20
N ASP A 124 6.15 -28.01 -11.48
CA ASP A 124 4.97 -28.85 -11.76
C ASP A 124 3.69 -28.05 -11.57
N ALA A 125 3.58 -27.31 -10.48
CA ALA A 125 2.42 -26.44 -10.22
C ALA A 125 2.27 -25.35 -11.29
N ALA A 126 3.38 -24.71 -11.68
CA ALA A 126 3.37 -23.70 -12.74
C ALA A 126 3.04 -24.29 -14.13
N ALA A 127 3.51 -25.49 -14.41
CA ALA A 127 3.21 -26.19 -15.65
C ALA A 127 1.75 -26.61 -15.73
N GLU A 128 1.17 -27.04 -14.62
CA GLU A 128 -0.26 -27.34 -14.51
C GLU A 128 -1.12 -26.09 -14.72
N GLU A 129 -0.74 -24.98 -14.04
CA GLU A 129 -1.41 -23.68 -14.21
C GLU A 129 -1.29 -23.14 -15.63
N ALA A 130 -0.14 -23.32 -16.29
CA ALA A 130 0.07 -22.88 -17.67
C ALA A 130 -0.66 -23.75 -18.71
N ARG A 131 -0.87 -25.04 -18.43
CA ARG A 131 -1.66 -25.95 -19.29
C ARG A 131 -3.15 -25.73 -19.20
N ASN A 132 -3.61 -25.53 -17.98
CA ASN A 132 -4.98 -25.24 -17.67
C ASN A 132 -5.01 -23.78 -17.18
N PRO A 133 -4.90 -22.78 -18.09
CA PRO A 133 -5.14 -21.41 -17.69
C PRO A 133 -6.54 -21.41 -17.11
N THR A 134 -6.60 -21.46 -15.77
CA THR A 134 -7.87 -21.48 -15.05
C THR A 134 -8.70 -20.40 -15.69
N THR A 135 -9.77 -20.80 -16.36
CA THR A 135 -10.80 -19.92 -16.88
C THR A 135 -10.90 -18.78 -15.91
N THR A 136 -10.67 -17.55 -16.36
CA THR A 136 -10.69 -16.32 -15.58
C THR A 136 -11.58 -16.52 -14.37
N SER A 137 -10.99 -16.66 -13.18
CA SER A 137 -11.80 -16.88 -11.99
C SER A 137 -12.78 -15.73 -11.94
N ALA A 138 -14.07 -16.04 -11.84
CA ALA A 138 -15.08 -14.99 -11.77
C ALA A 138 -14.72 -14.05 -10.62
N PRO A 139 -14.99 -12.75 -10.74
CA PRO A 139 -14.74 -11.81 -9.67
C PRO A 139 -15.34 -12.32 -8.36
N GLU A 140 -14.53 -12.37 -7.30
CA GLU A 140 -14.92 -12.92 -6.00
C GLU A 140 -15.74 -11.88 -5.23
N LYS A 141 -16.98 -12.22 -4.85
CA LYS A 141 -17.78 -11.36 -3.98
C LYS A 141 -17.34 -11.54 -2.53
N LEU A 142 -16.94 -10.43 -1.91
CA LEU A 142 -16.45 -10.40 -0.53
C LEU A 142 -17.55 -9.89 0.41
N GLU A 143 -18.12 -10.79 1.20
CA GLU A 143 -19.25 -10.47 2.06
C GLU A 143 -18.87 -9.61 3.27
N GLY A 144 -19.70 -8.60 3.53
CA GLY A 144 -19.59 -7.71 4.68
C GLY A 144 -18.44 -6.70 4.61
N LEU A 145 -17.61 -6.70 3.56
CA LEU A 145 -16.53 -5.71 3.43
C LEU A 145 -17.08 -4.32 3.09
N TYR A 146 -18.13 -4.23 2.28
CA TYR A 146 -18.77 -2.94 2.01
C TYR A 146 -19.27 -2.30 3.29
N GLU A 147 -20.03 -3.05 4.09
CA GLU A 147 -20.59 -2.57 5.34
C GLU A 147 -19.51 -2.20 6.35
N SER A 148 -18.44 -2.98 6.42
CA SER A 148 -17.32 -2.70 7.32
C SER A 148 -16.64 -1.36 7.01
N VAL A 149 -16.44 -1.04 5.74
CA VAL A 149 -15.88 0.26 5.33
C VAL A 149 -16.92 1.37 5.47
N HIS A 150 -18.14 1.15 4.98
CA HIS A 150 -19.20 2.15 5.03
C HIS A 150 -19.58 2.56 6.45
N ASN A 151 -19.64 1.60 7.39
CA ASN A 151 -19.99 1.84 8.77
C ASN A 151 -18.75 1.97 9.69
N ALA A 152 -17.58 2.27 9.14
CA ALA A 152 -16.37 2.45 9.94
C ALA A 152 -16.61 3.42 11.10
N GLY A 153 -16.23 2.99 12.30
CA GLY A 153 -16.30 3.80 13.51
C GLY A 153 -15.47 5.06 13.35
N ARG A 154 -15.95 6.16 13.90
CA ARG A 154 -15.26 7.45 13.87
C ARG A 154 -14.86 7.86 15.26
N SER A 155 -13.66 8.37 15.38
CA SER A 155 -13.14 9.03 16.56
C SER A 155 -12.27 10.20 16.13
N HIS A 156 -11.93 11.06 17.06
CA HIS A 156 -11.07 12.20 16.78
C HIS A 156 -10.23 12.59 17.99
N ALA A 157 -9.11 13.26 17.76
CA ALA A 157 -8.26 13.80 18.78
C ALA A 157 -8.26 15.32 18.71
N VAL A 158 -8.28 15.97 19.86
CA VAL A 158 -8.18 17.42 20.01
C VAL A 158 -6.98 17.78 20.87
N GLU A 159 -6.33 18.90 20.60
CA GLU A 159 -5.27 19.42 21.45
C GLU A 159 -5.87 20.16 22.64
N LEU A 160 -5.37 19.84 23.83
CA LEU A 160 -5.80 20.54 25.05
C LEU A 160 -5.05 21.88 25.18
N PRO A 161 -5.71 22.93 25.69
CA PRO A 161 -5.07 24.22 26.00
C PRO A 161 -3.85 24.04 26.91
N ASP A 162 -2.91 24.99 26.81
CA ASP A 162 -1.64 24.94 27.56
C ASP A 162 -1.74 24.93 29.10
N ASP A 163 -2.92 25.19 29.64
CA ASP A 163 -3.20 25.29 31.07
C ASP A 163 -3.25 23.92 31.79
N ALA A 164 -3.70 23.90 33.05
CA ALA A 164 -3.66 22.75 33.97
C ALA A 164 -4.16 21.41 33.43
N GLU A 165 -4.85 21.38 32.30
CA GLU A 165 -5.41 20.18 31.69
C GLU A 165 -4.38 19.31 30.92
N ARG A 166 -3.25 19.87 30.46
CA ARG A 166 -2.11 19.07 29.95
C ARG A 166 -1.60 18.04 30.96
N LYS A 167 -1.85 18.29 32.25
CA LYS A 167 -1.53 17.33 33.32
C LYS A 167 -2.47 16.14 33.37
N LYS A 168 -3.63 16.19 32.68
CA LYS A 168 -4.59 15.08 32.64
C LYS A 168 -4.19 13.96 31.68
N THR A 169 -3.51 14.29 30.59
CA THR A 169 -3.06 13.32 29.59
C THR A 169 -1.54 13.34 29.45
N GLY A 170 -0.93 12.20 29.14
CA GLY A 170 0.52 12.09 28.95
C GLY A 170 1.03 12.82 27.70
N THR A 171 0.16 13.13 26.75
CA THR A 171 0.46 13.76 25.45
C THR A 171 -0.06 15.20 25.34
N GLY A 172 -0.95 15.65 26.22
CA GLY A 172 -1.67 16.93 26.07
C GLY A 172 -2.68 16.91 24.90
N THR A 173 -3.11 15.72 24.50
CA THR A 173 -4.12 15.49 23.47
C THR A 173 -5.21 14.58 24.06
N GLU A 174 -6.47 14.88 23.82
CA GLU A 174 -7.60 14.09 24.27
C GLU A 174 -8.28 13.41 23.09
N VAL A 175 -8.71 12.16 23.30
CA VAL A 175 -9.39 11.34 22.30
C VAL A 175 -10.87 11.28 22.62
N HIS A 176 -11.70 11.53 21.62
CA HIS A 176 -13.16 11.48 21.69
C HIS A 176 -13.73 10.51 20.66
N GLU A 177 -14.78 9.81 21.02
CA GLU A 177 -15.56 9.00 20.09
C GLU A 177 -16.49 9.91 19.25
N GLY A 178 -16.82 9.44 18.06
CA GLY A 178 -17.74 10.12 17.17
C GLY A 178 -17.06 11.16 16.26
N ARG A 179 -17.91 11.93 15.61
CA ARG A 179 -17.46 13.01 14.71
C ARG A 179 -17.09 14.24 15.54
N PRO A 180 -16.05 14.98 15.12
CA PRO A 180 -15.77 16.26 15.73
C PRO A 180 -16.92 17.24 15.46
N GLU A 181 -17.18 18.14 16.39
CA GLU A 181 -18.20 19.20 16.25
C GLU A 181 -17.86 20.17 15.10
N GLN A 182 -16.57 20.38 14.87
CA GLN A 182 -16.06 21.21 13.79
C GLN A 182 -15.12 20.41 12.88
N SER A 183 -15.06 20.79 11.61
CA SER A 183 -14.13 20.27 10.61
C SER A 183 -13.00 21.26 10.38
N TRP A 184 -11.92 20.82 9.75
CA TRP A 184 -10.93 21.74 9.20
C TRP A 184 -11.56 22.69 8.17
N SER A 185 -11.07 23.91 8.14
CA SER A 185 -11.44 24.93 7.13
C SER A 185 -10.36 24.99 6.04
N TYR A 186 -10.80 25.20 4.80
CA TYR A 186 -9.90 25.30 3.66
C TYR A 186 -10.25 26.49 2.78
N LYS A 187 -9.23 27.16 2.28
CA LYS A 187 -9.34 28.17 1.23
C LYS A 187 -8.87 27.59 -0.10
N LYS A 188 -9.54 27.96 -1.18
CA LYS A 188 -9.15 27.56 -2.53
C LYS A 188 -7.97 28.42 -3.00
N VAL A 189 -6.88 27.75 -3.42
CA VAL A 189 -5.68 28.37 -3.98
C VAL A 189 -5.39 27.73 -5.33
N GLY A 190 -5.66 28.47 -6.42
CA GLY A 190 -5.59 27.91 -7.77
C GLY A 190 -6.52 26.70 -7.94
N ASN A 191 -5.95 25.55 -8.30
CA ASN A 191 -6.68 24.28 -8.50
C ASN A 191 -6.59 23.33 -7.31
N THR A 192 -6.15 23.80 -6.13
CA THR A 192 -6.04 23.02 -4.92
C THR A 192 -6.64 23.76 -3.73
N PHE A 193 -6.61 23.13 -2.58
CA PHE A 193 -7.02 23.70 -1.30
C PHE A 193 -5.82 23.82 -0.37
N GLU A 194 -5.82 24.82 0.49
CA GLU A 194 -4.90 24.96 1.61
C GLU A 194 -5.69 25.11 2.90
N LYS A 195 -5.14 24.64 4.02
CA LYS A 195 -5.75 24.83 5.35
C LYS A 195 -5.91 26.32 5.62
N ASP A 196 -7.08 26.73 6.08
CA ASP A 196 -7.37 28.10 6.43
C ASP A 196 -7.38 28.27 7.96
N ASP A 197 -6.25 28.68 8.49
CA ASP A 197 -6.08 28.92 9.93
C ASP A 197 -6.64 30.32 10.35
N ALA A 198 -7.03 31.17 9.37
CA ALA A 198 -7.55 32.50 9.66
C ALA A 198 -9.03 32.50 10.06
N VAL A 199 -9.75 31.41 9.81
CA VAL A 199 -11.14 31.28 10.23
C VAL A 199 -11.18 31.06 11.74
N GLN A 200 -11.47 32.12 12.50
CA GLN A 200 -11.78 32.00 13.92
C GLN A 200 -13.09 31.22 14.07
N GLN A 201 -12.97 30.01 14.50
CA GLN A 201 -14.12 29.14 14.75
C GLN A 201 -14.65 29.46 16.16
N PHE A 202 -15.85 29.99 16.24
CA PHE A 202 -16.56 30.16 17.50
C PHE A 202 -17.08 28.78 17.92
N GLY A 203 -16.56 28.22 19.02
CA GLY A 203 -17.01 26.95 19.56
C GLY A 203 -15.86 26.00 19.88
N ALA A 204 -16.08 24.69 19.69
CA ALA A 204 -15.10 23.66 19.94
C ALA A 204 -13.90 23.78 18.99
N ALA A 205 -12.70 23.45 19.46
CA ALA A 205 -11.51 23.43 18.60
C ALA A 205 -11.66 22.38 17.47
N PRO A 206 -11.16 22.67 16.26
CA PRO A 206 -11.12 21.66 15.19
C PRO A 206 -10.27 20.46 15.62
N PRO A 207 -10.54 19.26 15.09
CA PRO A 207 -9.74 18.08 15.41
C PRO A 207 -8.30 18.28 14.91
N VAL A 208 -7.36 17.68 15.61
CA VAL A 208 -6.00 17.50 15.10
C VAL A 208 -5.96 16.28 14.20
N LEU A 209 -6.60 15.20 14.64
CA LEU A 209 -6.62 13.93 13.95
C LEU A 209 -8.03 13.35 13.97
N MET A 210 -8.48 12.82 12.85
CA MET A 210 -9.63 11.89 12.80
C MET A 210 -9.12 10.48 12.64
N VAL A 211 -9.84 9.52 13.22
CA VAL A 211 -9.56 8.09 13.09
C VAL A 211 -10.79 7.37 12.57
N LEU A 212 -10.59 6.54 11.57
CA LEU A 212 -11.61 5.66 11.04
C LEU A 212 -11.21 4.21 11.35
N ALA A 213 -12.04 3.51 12.10
CA ALA A 213 -11.83 2.11 12.48
C ALA A 213 -12.80 1.20 11.73
N SER A 214 -12.29 0.33 10.87
CA SER A 214 -13.09 -0.65 10.13
C SER A 214 -12.90 -2.03 10.74
N GLU A 215 -14.02 -2.71 11.05
CA GLU A 215 -14.00 -4.03 11.68
C GLU A 215 -13.19 -5.06 10.87
N LYS A 216 -13.38 -5.06 9.55
CA LYS A 216 -12.69 -5.97 8.62
C LYS A 216 -11.49 -5.31 7.92
N ALA A 217 -10.95 -4.25 8.51
CA ALA A 217 -9.85 -3.45 7.97
C ALA A 217 -10.18 -2.79 6.60
N TRP A 218 -9.19 -2.52 5.77
CA TRP A 218 -9.29 -1.70 4.57
C TRP A 218 -8.71 -2.42 3.34
N PRO A 219 -9.05 -2.04 2.10
CA PRO A 219 -8.57 -2.71 0.90
C PRO A 219 -7.05 -2.89 0.84
N TYR A 220 -6.30 -1.90 1.33
CA TYR A 220 -4.84 -1.98 1.37
C TYR A 220 -4.32 -3.17 2.19
N SER A 221 -5.02 -3.56 3.25
CA SER A 221 -4.65 -4.71 4.10
C SER A 221 -5.26 -6.03 3.64
N TRP A 222 -6.34 -6.02 2.85
CA TRP A 222 -7.05 -7.25 2.46
C TRP A 222 -6.22 -8.19 1.56
N HIS A 223 -5.25 -7.67 0.80
CA HIS A 223 -4.38 -8.46 -0.08
C HIS A 223 -3.00 -8.73 0.53
N THR A 224 -2.73 -8.25 1.73
CA THR A 224 -1.45 -8.48 2.42
C THR A 224 -1.59 -9.62 3.42
N ILE A 225 -0.49 -10.38 3.60
CA ILE A 225 -0.39 -11.43 4.63
C ILE A 225 -0.13 -10.81 6.02
N GLN A 226 0.23 -9.54 6.06
CA GLN A 226 0.55 -8.82 7.28
C GLN A 226 -0.73 -8.38 7.98
N ASP A 227 -0.79 -8.57 9.28
CA ASP A 227 -1.85 -8.02 10.13
C ASP A 227 -1.63 -6.50 10.27
N LEU A 228 -2.19 -5.75 9.33
CA LEU A 228 -2.10 -4.30 9.31
C LEU A 228 -3.16 -3.67 10.22
N PRO A 229 -2.89 -2.48 10.77
CA PRO A 229 -3.84 -1.77 11.61
C PRO A 229 -5.20 -1.59 10.94
N LYS A 230 -6.27 -1.78 11.71
CA LYS A 230 -7.65 -1.53 11.27
C LYS A 230 -8.02 -0.05 11.26
N ASP A 231 -7.20 0.77 11.91
CA ASP A 231 -7.37 2.19 12.08
C ASP A 231 -6.69 2.96 10.96
N VAL A 232 -7.39 3.91 10.39
CA VAL A 232 -6.90 4.85 9.39
C VAL A 232 -6.83 6.24 10.01
N PHE A 233 -5.65 6.82 10.01
CA PHE A 233 -5.39 8.15 10.52
C PHE A 233 -5.61 9.19 9.43
N VAL A 234 -6.51 10.12 9.69
CA VAL A 234 -6.86 11.20 8.77
C VAL A 234 -6.49 12.52 9.45
N ASN A 235 -5.43 13.15 8.99
CA ASN A 235 -5.05 14.51 9.38
C ASN A 235 -5.61 15.54 8.38
N CYS A 236 -5.36 16.82 8.60
CA CYS A 236 -5.84 17.89 7.73
C CYS A 236 -5.35 17.73 6.27
N GLU A 237 -4.14 17.18 6.04
CA GLU A 237 -3.62 16.98 4.69
C GLU A 237 -4.37 15.89 3.93
N VAL A 238 -4.68 14.78 4.60
CA VAL A 238 -5.50 13.70 4.01
C VAL A 238 -6.92 14.20 3.70
N ASP A 239 -7.52 14.98 4.60
CA ASP A 239 -8.84 15.58 4.34
C ASP A 239 -8.77 16.63 3.23
N ARG A 240 -7.71 17.42 3.14
CA ARG A 240 -7.47 18.37 2.03
C ARG A 240 -7.48 17.69 0.66
N VAL A 241 -6.88 16.51 0.56
CA VAL A 241 -6.93 15.70 -0.67
C VAL A 241 -8.38 15.38 -1.03
N TRP A 242 -9.16 14.93 -0.04
CA TRP A 242 -10.58 14.67 -0.27
C TRP A 242 -11.36 15.91 -0.68
N GLN A 243 -11.12 17.08 -0.07
CA GLN A 243 -11.83 18.30 -0.47
C GLN A 243 -11.58 18.66 -1.94
N THR A 244 -10.35 18.41 -2.43
CA THR A 244 -10.02 18.57 -3.86
C THR A 244 -10.80 17.57 -4.72
N VAL A 245 -10.76 16.29 -4.39
CA VAL A 245 -11.48 15.23 -5.12
C VAL A 245 -13.01 15.43 -5.04
N LYS A 246 -13.52 15.84 -3.88
CA LYS A 246 -14.94 16.13 -3.68
C LYS A 246 -15.41 17.25 -4.62
N GLY A 247 -14.58 18.27 -4.81
CA GLY A 247 -14.86 19.35 -5.77
C GLY A 247 -15.02 18.80 -7.19
N ASP A 248 -14.11 17.95 -7.63
CA ASP A 248 -14.14 17.32 -8.96
C ASP A 248 -15.38 16.41 -9.14
N VAL A 249 -15.67 15.57 -8.14
CA VAL A 249 -16.82 14.65 -8.15
C VAL A 249 -18.14 15.44 -8.13
N THR A 250 -18.20 16.54 -7.36
CA THR A 250 -19.40 17.41 -7.29
C THR A 250 -19.64 18.14 -8.61
N ALA A 251 -18.59 18.69 -9.22
CA ALA A 251 -18.68 19.35 -10.52
C ALA A 251 -19.17 18.38 -11.61
N TRP A 252 -18.61 17.15 -11.62
CA TRP A 252 -19.04 16.10 -12.52
C TRP A 252 -20.51 15.67 -12.32
N SER A 253 -20.99 15.68 -11.06
CA SER A 253 -22.35 15.28 -10.71
C SER A 253 -23.37 16.39 -10.89
N SER A 254 -22.95 17.64 -11.18
CA SER A 254 -23.83 18.78 -11.32
C SER A 254 -24.80 18.65 -12.53
N PRO A 255 -26.08 19.00 -12.38
CA PRO A 255 -27.03 19.01 -13.47
C PRO A 255 -26.64 19.99 -14.61
N HIS A 256 -25.84 21.00 -14.29
CA HIS A 256 -25.35 22.01 -15.23
C HIS A 256 -24.04 21.60 -15.92
N GLY A 257 -23.39 20.54 -15.46
CA GLY A 257 -22.32 19.89 -16.20
C GLY A 257 -22.94 19.18 -17.41
N GLY A 258 -22.73 19.69 -18.60
CA GLY A 258 -23.20 19.06 -19.84
C GLY A 258 -22.70 17.61 -19.96
N THR A 259 -23.18 16.89 -20.96
CA THR A 259 -22.79 15.51 -21.26
C THR A 259 -21.26 15.31 -21.38
N ASP A 260 -20.54 16.40 -21.62
CA ASP A 260 -19.06 16.39 -21.78
C ASP A 260 -18.26 16.76 -20.54
N CYS A 261 -18.90 16.99 -19.39
CA CYS A 261 -18.18 17.26 -18.14
C CYS A 261 -17.45 15.99 -17.68
N LYS A 262 -16.13 16.01 -17.76
CA LYS A 262 -15.25 14.93 -17.32
C LYS A 262 -14.71 15.25 -15.94
N PRO A 263 -14.72 14.31 -15.00
CA PRO A 263 -14.02 14.51 -13.73
C PRO A 263 -12.54 14.73 -14.00
N GLU A 264 -11.94 15.62 -13.22
CA GLU A 264 -10.50 15.84 -13.24
C GLU A 264 -9.74 14.55 -12.93
N ARG A 265 -8.60 14.41 -13.56
CA ARG A 265 -7.64 13.33 -13.26
C ARG A 265 -6.58 13.87 -12.35
N ARG A 266 -6.22 13.10 -11.33
CA ARG A 266 -5.29 13.53 -10.29
C ARG A 266 -4.14 12.55 -10.11
N VAL A 267 -3.00 13.09 -9.70
CA VAL A 267 -1.89 12.30 -9.14
C VAL A 267 -1.65 12.80 -7.72
N LEU A 268 -1.81 11.90 -6.77
CA LEU A 268 -1.45 12.12 -5.37
C LEU A 268 0.00 11.69 -5.18
N ILE A 269 0.84 12.61 -4.76
CA ILE A 269 2.26 12.40 -4.57
C ILE A 269 2.60 12.64 -3.11
N GLY A 270 3.17 11.64 -2.46
CA GLY A 270 3.64 11.77 -1.08
C GLY A 270 4.80 10.84 -0.77
N THR A 271 5.60 11.24 0.19
CA THR A 271 6.78 10.49 0.64
C THR A 271 6.39 9.09 1.14
N PRO A 272 7.21 8.05 0.94
CA PRO A 272 6.96 6.75 1.56
C PRO A 272 6.82 6.86 3.08
N GLY A 273 5.86 6.13 3.64
CA GLY A 273 5.63 6.08 5.09
C GLY A 273 4.66 7.13 5.65
N ILE A 274 4.27 8.16 4.88
CA ILE A 274 3.29 9.16 5.36
C ILE A 274 1.82 8.71 5.25
N GLY A 275 1.58 7.47 4.83
CA GLY A 275 0.23 6.91 4.79
C GLY A 275 -0.55 7.17 3.50
N ASN A 276 0.10 7.49 2.38
CA ASN A 276 -0.59 7.75 1.12
C ASN A 276 -1.58 6.64 0.74
N SER A 277 -1.13 5.39 0.71
CA SER A 277 -1.98 4.26 0.34
C SER A 277 -2.94 3.91 1.48
N MET A 278 -2.44 3.78 2.71
CA MET A 278 -3.25 3.36 3.84
C MET A 278 -4.22 4.45 4.31
N ALA A 279 -3.74 5.68 4.55
CA ALA A 279 -4.58 6.76 5.03
C ALA A 279 -5.36 7.43 3.90
N ALA A 280 -4.68 8.02 2.91
CA ALA A 280 -5.36 8.76 1.85
C ALA A 280 -6.15 7.82 0.93
N GLY A 281 -5.62 6.66 0.53
CA GLY A 281 -6.33 5.69 -0.30
C GLY A 281 -7.59 5.16 0.37
N SER A 282 -7.52 4.79 1.65
CA SER A 282 -8.69 4.33 2.41
C SER A 282 -9.72 5.44 2.63
N TYR A 283 -9.27 6.66 2.91
CA TYR A 283 -10.16 7.80 3.06
C TYR A 283 -10.84 8.20 1.74
N LEU A 284 -10.10 8.13 0.64
CA LEU A 284 -10.62 8.32 -0.72
C LEU A 284 -11.60 7.21 -1.16
N LEU A 285 -11.56 6.03 -0.55
CA LEU A 285 -12.61 5.04 -0.72
C LEU A 285 -13.82 5.37 0.17
N TYR A 286 -13.58 5.62 1.46
CA TYR A 286 -14.64 5.86 2.44
C TYR A 286 -15.55 7.04 2.06
N GLN A 287 -14.99 8.16 1.69
CA GLN A 287 -15.72 9.38 1.41
C GLN A 287 -16.66 9.29 0.19
N PRO A 288 -16.25 8.76 -0.97
CA PRO A 288 -17.14 8.52 -2.10
C PRO A 288 -18.32 7.59 -1.79
N LEU A 289 -18.13 6.61 -0.89
CA LEU A 289 -19.24 5.75 -0.47
C LEU A 289 -20.32 6.52 0.28
N HIS A 290 -19.97 7.62 0.97
CA HIS A 290 -20.87 8.51 1.70
C HIS A 290 -21.32 9.74 0.91
N CYS A 291 -20.71 10.01 -0.24
CA CYS A 291 -21.03 11.17 -1.05
C CYS A 291 -22.37 10.97 -1.75
N ASP A 292 -23.26 11.99 -1.67
CA ASP A 292 -24.57 12.01 -2.35
C ASP A 292 -24.47 12.27 -3.87
N ALA A 293 -23.28 12.18 -4.43
CA ALA A 293 -23.08 12.31 -5.87
C ALA A 293 -23.86 11.22 -6.61
N LYS A 294 -25.05 11.56 -7.11
CA LYS A 294 -25.97 10.61 -7.76
C LYS A 294 -25.36 9.87 -8.95
N LYS A 295 -24.41 10.49 -9.63
CA LYS A 295 -23.72 9.87 -10.77
C LYS A 295 -22.68 8.82 -10.33
N LEU A 296 -22.07 8.94 -9.16
CA LEU A 296 -21.03 8.00 -8.71
C LEU A 296 -21.67 6.72 -8.16
N GLN A 297 -21.49 5.63 -8.88
CA GLN A 297 -22.07 4.34 -8.57
C GLN A 297 -21.05 3.31 -8.06
N VAL A 298 -19.82 3.39 -8.55
CA VAL A 298 -18.77 2.41 -8.26
C VAL A 298 -17.46 3.12 -7.92
N VAL A 299 -16.78 2.63 -6.89
CA VAL A 299 -15.39 2.96 -6.60
C VAL A 299 -14.53 1.75 -6.90
N PHE A 300 -13.59 1.91 -7.80
CA PHE A 300 -12.67 0.87 -8.24
C PHE A 300 -11.29 1.16 -7.65
N HIS A 301 -10.86 0.42 -6.63
CA HIS A 301 -9.58 0.61 -5.96
C HIS A 301 -8.61 -0.50 -6.37
N CYS A 302 -7.56 -0.15 -7.10
CA CYS A 302 -6.60 -1.06 -7.71
C CYS A 302 -5.19 -0.86 -7.12
N PHE A 303 -4.48 -1.97 -6.94
CA PHE A 303 -3.13 -2.03 -6.39
C PHE A 303 -2.15 -2.57 -7.44
N GLY A 304 -1.45 -1.66 -8.11
CA GLY A 304 -0.41 -1.99 -9.08
C GLY A 304 -0.87 -2.81 -10.30
N GLY A 305 -2.18 -2.81 -10.60
CA GLY A 305 -2.74 -3.58 -11.72
C GLY A 305 -3.05 -5.05 -11.41
N GLY A 306 -2.56 -5.57 -10.27
CA GLY A 306 -2.73 -6.98 -9.92
C GLY A 306 -4.03 -7.28 -9.18
N ASP A 307 -4.26 -6.62 -8.05
CA ASP A 307 -5.48 -6.75 -7.25
C ASP A 307 -6.33 -5.50 -7.36
N ALA A 308 -7.64 -5.65 -7.45
CA ALA A 308 -8.57 -4.54 -7.34
C ALA A 308 -9.83 -4.93 -6.56
N TYR A 309 -10.38 -3.95 -5.87
CA TYR A 309 -11.63 -4.06 -5.12
C TYR A 309 -12.65 -3.10 -5.70
N VAL A 310 -13.76 -3.68 -6.16
CA VAL A 310 -14.87 -2.96 -6.80
C VAL A 310 -15.97 -2.77 -5.76
N SER A 311 -16.12 -1.57 -5.24
CA SER A 311 -17.16 -1.21 -4.27
C SER A 311 -18.36 -0.61 -5.00
N ASP A 312 -19.44 -1.35 -5.11
CA ASP A 312 -20.68 -0.92 -5.76
C ASP A 312 -21.66 -0.35 -4.73
N LYS A 313 -21.95 0.95 -4.85
CA LYS A 313 -22.88 1.68 -3.96
C LYS A 313 -24.33 1.20 -4.13
N THR A 314 -24.70 0.73 -5.32
CA THR A 314 -26.08 0.34 -5.63
C THR A 314 -26.41 -1.01 -4.99
N THR A 315 -25.50 -1.97 -5.11
CA THR A 315 -25.68 -3.33 -4.55
C THR A 315 -25.12 -3.48 -3.13
N ARG A 316 -24.38 -2.47 -2.63
CA ARG A 316 -23.66 -2.49 -1.36
C ARG A 316 -22.74 -3.70 -1.24
N ALA A 317 -22.01 -3.99 -2.29
CA ALA A 317 -21.15 -5.15 -2.39
C ALA A 317 -19.72 -4.75 -2.74
N VAL A 318 -18.76 -5.56 -2.28
CA VAL A 318 -17.37 -5.49 -2.72
C VAL A 318 -17.06 -6.76 -3.50
N THR A 319 -16.43 -6.59 -4.65
CA THR A 319 -15.96 -7.68 -5.50
C THR A 319 -14.46 -7.54 -5.69
N ARG A 320 -13.72 -8.65 -5.59
CA ARG A 320 -12.28 -8.69 -5.82
C ARG A 320 -11.98 -9.18 -7.23
N CYS A 321 -11.11 -8.46 -7.92
CA CYS A 321 -10.44 -8.89 -9.14
C CYS A 321 -8.99 -9.21 -8.77
N SER A 322 -8.51 -10.42 -9.01
CA SER A 322 -7.23 -10.94 -8.49
C SER A 322 -6.07 -10.84 -9.48
N ASP A 323 -6.31 -10.34 -10.69
CA ASP A 323 -5.27 -10.12 -11.71
C ASP A 323 -5.65 -9.00 -12.68
N GLU A 324 -4.67 -8.53 -13.46
CA GLU A 324 -4.84 -7.41 -14.39
C GLU A 324 -5.88 -7.68 -15.47
N ASP A 325 -5.94 -8.89 -16.03
CA ASP A 325 -6.90 -9.24 -17.08
C ASP A 325 -8.32 -9.20 -16.56
N MET A 326 -8.54 -9.68 -15.34
CA MET A 326 -9.83 -9.61 -14.66
C MET A 326 -10.21 -8.15 -14.36
N CYS A 327 -9.26 -7.34 -13.88
CA CYS A 327 -9.49 -5.91 -13.65
C CYS A 327 -9.91 -5.20 -14.96
N ILE A 328 -9.21 -5.47 -16.06
CA ILE A 328 -9.53 -4.91 -17.38
C ILE A 328 -10.91 -5.38 -17.87
N SER A 329 -11.21 -6.66 -17.69
CA SER A 329 -12.50 -7.24 -18.06
C SER A 329 -13.65 -6.58 -17.28
N GLU A 330 -13.49 -6.42 -15.97
CA GLU A 330 -14.48 -5.77 -15.11
C GLU A 330 -14.68 -4.29 -15.47
N LEU A 331 -13.60 -3.54 -15.73
CA LEU A 331 -13.69 -2.16 -16.20
C LEU A 331 -14.45 -2.05 -17.54
N ARG A 332 -14.25 -3.01 -18.46
CA ARG A 332 -14.99 -3.08 -19.73
C ARG A 332 -16.47 -3.40 -19.49
N SER A 333 -16.76 -4.33 -18.58
CA SER A 333 -18.12 -4.69 -18.17
C SER A 333 -18.86 -3.48 -17.58
N LEU A 334 -18.27 -2.80 -16.60
CA LEU A 334 -18.84 -1.60 -15.99
C LEU A 334 -19.12 -0.50 -17.03
N ARG A 335 -18.24 -0.36 -18.02
CA ARG A 335 -18.43 0.58 -19.13
C ARG A 335 -19.58 0.16 -20.04
N GLY A 336 -19.63 -1.12 -20.43
CA GLY A 336 -20.70 -1.67 -21.27
C GLY A 336 -22.08 -1.50 -20.65
N HIS A 337 -22.16 -1.53 -19.32
CA HIS A 337 -23.39 -1.30 -18.55
C HIS A 337 -23.66 0.20 -18.24
N GLY A 338 -22.86 1.11 -18.77
CA GLY A 338 -23.04 2.54 -18.55
C GLY A 338 -22.83 2.99 -17.10
N ARG A 339 -22.05 2.24 -16.32
CA ARG A 339 -21.78 2.56 -14.91
C ARG A 339 -20.79 3.72 -14.79
N ASN A 340 -21.03 4.58 -13.83
CA ASN A 340 -20.14 5.68 -13.49
C ASN A 340 -19.18 5.29 -12.38
N VAL A 341 -17.89 5.32 -12.68
CA VAL A 341 -16.83 4.79 -11.84
C VAL A 341 -15.84 5.89 -11.44
N TYR A 342 -15.38 5.87 -10.20
CA TYR A 342 -14.19 6.59 -9.76
C TYR A 342 -13.08 5.58 -9.47
N ILE A 343 -11.92 5.76 -10.11
CA ILE A 343 -10.78 4.85 -9.99
C ILE A 343 -9.75 5.42 -9.03
N ILE A 344 -9.38 4.65 -8.01
CA ILE A 344 -8.23 4.88 -7.16
C ILE A 344 -7.18 3.87 -7.58
N TYR A 345 -6.06 4.31 -8.10
CA TYR A 345 -4.98 3.45 -8.57
C TYR A 345 -3.74 3.68 -7.72
N ASP A 346 -3.40 2.71 -6.88
CA ASP A 346 -2.18 2.73 -6.08
C ASP A 346 -1.03 2.18 -6.92
N VAL A 347 -0.04 3.03 -7.21
CA VAL A 347 1.08 2.69 -8.10
C VAL A 347 2.02 1.72 -7.37
N ALA A 348 2.34 0.61 -8.02
CA ALA A 348 3.27 -0.37 -7.49
C ALA A 348 4.66 0.25 -7.22
N LYS A 349 5.35 -0.28 -6.21
CA LYS A 349 6.65 0.20 -5.71
C LYS A 349 7.73 0.31 -6.79
N GLU A 350 7.62 -0.47 -7.86
CA GLU A 350 8.68 -0.65 -8.85
C GLU A 350 8.60 0.28 -10.08
N GLY A 351 7.79 1.33 -10.00
CA GLY A 351 7.89 2.42 -10.96
C GLY A 351 7.19 2.22 -12.28
N THR A 352 6.13 1.41 -12.27
CA THR A 352 5.28 1.26 -13.46
C THR A 352 4.09 2.22 -13.34
N PRO A 353 3.94 3.19 -14.26
CA PRO A 353 2.76 4.06 -14.29
C PRO A 353 1.49 3.25 -14.56
N PRO A 354 0.29 3.78 -14.21
CA PRO A 354 -0.95 3.09 -14.50
C PRO A 354 -1.03 2.71 -15.98
N PRO A 355 -1.35 1.44 -16.30
CA PRO A 355 -1.49 1.00 -17.68
C PRO A 355 -2.60 1.79 -18.41
N ARG A 356 -2.49 1.92 -19.73
CA ARG A 356 -3.49 2.65 -20.54
C ARG A 356 -4.91 2.12 -20.38
N HIS A 357 -5.06 0.84 -20.05
CA HIS A 357 -6.36 0.20 -19.83
C HIS A 357 -7.13 0.75 -18.64
N PHE A 358 -6.41 1.27 -17.64
CA PHE A 358 -6.97 1.96 -16.47
C PHE A 358 -7.21 3.44 -16.73
N ALA A 359 -6.78 3.99 -17.87
CA ALA A 359 -7.04 5.37 -18.19
C ALA A 359 -8.56 5.58 -18.37
N PRO A 360 -9.16 6.50 -17.62
CA PRO A 360 -10.59 6.74 -17.74
C PRO A 360 -10.90 7.25 -19.14
N THR A 361 -11.87 6.63 -19.75
CA THR A 361 -12.54 7.22 -20.92
C THR A 361 -13.47 8.33 -20.46
N SER A 362 -14.15 8.96 -21.40
CA SER A 362 -15.14 10.01 -21.09
C SER A 362 -16.10 9.54 -19.97
N GLY A 363 -16.27 10.35 -18.95
CA GLY A 363 -17.25 10.15 -17.90
C GLY A 363 -16.75 9.52 -16.59
N TRP A 364 -15.49 9.06 -16.50
CA TRP A 364 -14.93 8.49 -15.29
C TRP A 364 -13.83 9.37 -14.69
N GLY A 365 -13.77 9.45 -13.34
CA GLY A 365 -12.69 10.09 -12.62
C GLY A 365 -11.60 9.09 -12.21
N MET A 366 -10.38 9.58 -12.05
CA MET A 366 -9.27 8.75 -11.59
C MET A 366 -8.26 9.56 -10.76
N ILE A 367 -7.78 8.94 -9.70
CA ILE A 367 -6.62 9.40 -8.94
C ILE A 367 -5.57 8.29 -8.89
N ALA A 368 -4.35 8.61 -9.28
CA ALA A 368 -3.19 7.74 -9.09
C ALA A 368 -2.49 8.14 -7.80
N VAL A 369 -2.31 7.20 -6.88
CA VAL A 369 -1.58 7.38 -5.63
C VAL A 369 -0.16 6.90 -5.83
N SER A 370 0.85 7.73 -5.61
CA SER A 370 2.23 7.42 -5.96
C SER A 370 3.25 7.98 -4.98
N PHE A 371 4.41 7.33 -4.93
CA PHE A 371 5.63 7.91 -4.37
C PHE A 371 6.19 9.00 -5.28
N PRO A 372 7.07 9.89 -4.78
CA PRO A 372 7.62 11.02 -5.54
C PRO A 372 8.63 10.61 -6.63
N LYS A 373 8.68 9.34 -7.03
CA LYS A 373 9.50 8.86 -8.14
C LYS A 373 8.83 9.21 -9.47
N VAL A 374 9.45 10.09 -10.21
CA VAL A 374 8.90 10.68 -11.46
C VAL A 374 8.48 9.61 -12.49
N SER A 375 9.23 8.51 -12.61
CA SER A 375 8.90 7.40 -13.51
C SER A 375 7.58 6.70 -13.21
N ASN A 376 7.02 6.89 -12.01
CA ASN A 376 5.77 6.24 -11.60
C ASN A 376 4.52 6.89 -12.20
N TYR A 377 4.59 8.16 -12.58
CA TYR A 377 3.38 8.91 -12.94
C TYR A 377 3.57 9.99 -14.00
N ASP A 378 4.80 10.51 -14.24
CA ASP A 378 4.98 11.75 -14.98
C ASP A 378 4.48 11.67 -16.43
N GLU A 379 4.85 10.60 -17.14
CA GLU A 379 4.40 10.40 -18.52
C GLU A 379 2.88 10.19 -18.58
N TRP A 380 2.33 9.38 -17.68
CA TRP A 380 0.89 9.17 -17.53
C TRP A 380 0.16 10.49 -17.23
N ALA A 381 0.68 11.27 -16.29
CA ALA A 381 0.09 12.54 -15.91
C ALA A 381 0.10 13.55 -17.09
N LYS A 382 1.19 13.61 -17.86
CA LYS A 382 1.28 14.46 -19.05
C LYS A 382 0.30 14.03 -20.13
N GLN A 383 0.23 12.75 -20.44
CA GLN A 383 -0.67 12.22 -21.47
C GLN A 383 -2.14 12.47 -21.15
N LEU A 384 -2.51 12.42 -19.88
CA LEU A 384 -3.88 12.57 -19.42
C LEU A 384 -4.20 13.96 -18.86
N GLN A 385 -3.23 14.88 -18.88
CA GLN A 385 -3.35 16.22 -18.28
C GLN A 385 -3.79 16.17 -16.81
N ALA A 386 -3.28 15.18 -16.07
CA ALA A 386 -3.64 14.99 -14.68
C ALA A 386 -2.99 16.05 -13.77
N ALA A 387 -3.80 16.68 -12.94
CA ALA A 387 -3.31 17.66 -11.96
C ALA A 387 -2.68 16.95 -10.76
N ARG A 388 -1.60 17.53 -10.22
CA ARG A 388 -0.85 16.96 -9.11
C ARG A 388 -1.34 17.48 -7.77
N ILE A 389 -1.45 16.62 -6.80
CA ILE A 389 -1.70 16.92 -5.39
C ILE A 389 -0.49 16.41 -4.60
N ILE A 390 0.21 17.30 -3.94
CA ILE A 390 1.32 16.94 -3.05
C ILE A 390 0.77 16.83 -1.64
N VAL A 391 1.09 15.73 -0.95
CA VAL A 391 0.76 15.51 0.46
C VAL A 391 1.99 15.83 1.30
N ASN A 392 1.82 16.73 2.25
CA ASN A 392 2.86 17.04 3.21
C ASN A 392 2.99 15.94 4.26
N CYS A 393 4.18 15.81 4.83
CA CYS A 393 4.39 14.91 5.96
C CYS A 393 3.53 15.36 7.16
N PRO A 394 3.07 14.41 8.00
CA PRO A 394 2.45 14.74 9.27
C PRO A 394 3.37 15.65 10.11
N ASP A 395 2.79 16.66 10.73
CA ASP A 395 3.54 17.53 11.62
C ASP A 395 3.66 16.96 13.05
N GLU A 396 4.32 17.69 13.93
CA GLU A 396 4.52 17.28 15.34
C GLU A 396 3.18 17.06 16.06
N VAL A 397 2.18 17.86 15.75
CA VAL A 397 0.85 17.79 16.38
C VAL A 397 0.08 16.57 15.91
N ASP A 398 0.15 16.27 14.60
CA ASP A 398 -0.43 15.06 14.01
C ASP A 398 0.14 13.77 14.64
N VAL A 399 1.47 13.65 14.70
CA VAL A 399 2.14 12.46 15.25
C VAL A 399 1.87 12.30 16.75
N LYS A 400 1.79 13.39 17.47
CA LYS A 400 1.41 13.41 18.88
C LYS A 400 -0.01 12.90 19.09
N ALA A 401 -0.95 13.30 18.24
CA ALA A 401 -2.32 12.82 18.25
C ALA A 401 -2.43 11.33 17.89
N MET A 402 -1.61 10.84 16.95
CA MET A 402 -1.49 9.40 16.65
C MET A 402 -0.99 8.62 17.87
N CYS A 403 0.03 9.12 18.57
CA CYS A 403 0.50 8.52 19.83
C CYS A 403 -0.60 8.49 20.89
N ALA A 404 -1.37 9.57 21.04
CA ALA A 404 -2.48 9.63 21.98
C ALA A 404 -3.54 8.57 21.67
N TRP A 405 -3.90 8.40 20.40
CA TRP A 405 -4.82 7.37 19.96
C TRP A 405 -4.30 5.95 20.24
N MET A 406 -3.07 5.65 19.83
CA MET A 406 -2.48 4.31 19.98
C MET A 406 -2.31 3.90 21.45
N THR A 407 -2.21 4.86 22.34
CA THR A 407 -1.99 4.62 23.79
C THR A 407 -3.15 5.09 24.66
N ARG A 408 -4.34 5.31 24.07
CA ARG A 408 -5.51 5.88 24.77
C ARG A 408 -5.93 5.09 26.02
N ASP A 409 -5.74 3.78 25.99
CA ASP A 409 -6.09 2.87 27.08
C ASP A 409 -4.91 2.60 28.05
N GLU A 410 -3.79 3.30 27.87
CA GLU A 410 -2.57 3.10 28.65
C GLU A 410 -2.37 4.19 29.72
N THR A 411 -1.42 3.95 30.62
CA THR A 411 -1.09 4.95 31.66
C THR A 411 -0.45 6.21 31.06
N LYS A 412 -0.55 7.33 31.76
CA LYS A 412 0.05 8.62 31.34
C LYS A 412 1.53 8.52 31.09
N GLU A 413 2.25 7.73 31.88
CA GLU A 413 3.69 7.51 31.73
C GLU A 413 4.01 6.81 30.42
N LYS A 414 3.19 5.80 30.04
CA LYS A 414 3.33 5.09 28.75
C LYS A 414 2.98 6.00 27.59
N GLN A 415 1.93 6.83 27.71
CA GLN A 415 1.56 7.82 26.70
C GLN A 415 2.69 8.84 26.47
N ALA A 416 3.25 9.39 27.54
CA ALA A 416 4.38 10.32 27.47
C ALA A 416 5.64 9.65 26.89
N LYS A 417 5.88 8.38 27.21
CA LYS A 417 7.00 7.61 26.66
C LYS A 417 6.84 7.39 25.16
N CYS A 418 5.65 6.98 24.70
CA CYS A 418 5.33 6.80 23.28
C CYS A 418 5.61 8.08 22.50
N TRP A 419 5.11 9.22 22.98
CA TRP A 419 5.36 10.51 22.35
C TRP A 419 6.87 10.87 22.33
N LYS A 420 7.59 10.66 23.42
CA LYS A 420 9.02 10.93 23.50
C LYS A 420 9.83 10.09 22.49
N GLU A 421 9.47 8.85 22.29
CA GLU A 421 10.11 7.98 21.29
C GLU A 421 9.76 8.41 19.87
N ALA A 422 8.48 8.65 19.57
CA ALA A 422 8.04 9.12 18.25
C ALA A 422 8.73 10.44 17.86
N LYS A 423 8.84 11.38 18.79
CA LYS A 423 9.50 12.68 18.57
C LYS A 423 10.97 12.53 18.17
N LYS A 424 11.71 11.55 18.71
CA LYS A 424 13.11 11.32 18.32
C LYS A 424 13.23 10.89 16.85
N HIS A 425 12.27 10.12 16.35
CA HIS A 425 12.29 9.62 14.98
C HIS A 425 11.84 10.66 13.95
N MET A 426 11.01 11.62 14.33
CA MET A 426 10.58 12.70 13.43
C MET A 426 11.73 13.58 12.91
N TYR A 427 12.79 13.73 13.67
CA TYR A 427 13.97 14.54 13.28
C TYR A 427 15.05 13.74 12.54
N LEU A 428 14.80 12.44 12.26
CA LEU A 428 15.72 11.58 11.53
C LEU A 428 15.29 11.32 10.09
N LEU A 429 14.13 11.81 9.70
CA LEU A 429 13.55 11.80 8.33
C LEU A 429 13.72 13.17 7.69
#